data_1e03ab119414c8e5812af4d38796bace
#
_entry.id   1e03ab119414c8e5812af4d38796bace
#
_cell.length_a   1.000
_cell.length_b   1.000
_cell.length_c   1.000
_cell.angle_alpha   90.00
_cell.angle_beta   90.00
_cell.angle_gamma   90.00
#
_symmetry.space_group_name_H-M   'P 1'
#
loop_
_entity.id
_entity.type
_entity.pdbx_description
1 polymer ?
#
loop_
_entity_poly.entity_id
_entity_poly.type
_entity_poly.pdbx_seq_one_letter_code
_entity_poly.pdbx_strand_id
1 'polypeptide(L)'
;CFLMHSLDTLFLDRDGVINKKLEARYVRNSNEFEFMQGAVFAISKLTKIFKRILIVTNQQGIGKGIMTEDDLNLVHSFMNSEIGKLNGKIDKVYFCPHLVREKCACRKPNPGMIQQAKLDFPEINFENSYLVGDSLSDIEAGERMNLVTIRVDNEYTLAKWTSELMSIVE
;
A
#
# COMPACT_ATOMS: atom_id res chain seq x y z
N CYS A 1 20.56 -20.98 3.25
CA CYS A 1 20.80 -19.70 2.59
C CYS A 1 19.86 -18.66 3.21
N PHE A 2 20.36 -17.78 4.07
CA PHE A 2 19.59 -16.68 4.61
C PHE A 2 19.30 -15.71 3.45
N LEU A 3 18.05 -15.60 3.03
CA LEU A 3 17.61 -14.55 2.14
C LEU A 3 17.75 -13.22 2.90
N MET A 4 18.86 -12.55 2.71
CA MET A 4 19.01 -11.17 3.17
C MET A 4 18.09 -10.32 2.29
N HIS A 5 17.04 -9.75 2.90
CA HIS A 5 16.25 -8.73 2.24
C HIS A 5 17.18 -7.57 1.86
N SER A 6 17.17 -7.19 0.59
CA SER A 6 18.06 -6.15 0.06
C SER A 6 17.56 -4.74 0.36
N LEU A 7 16.23 -4.58 0.56
CA LEU A 7 15.56 -3.30 0.81
C LEU A 7 14.80 -3.31 2.13
N ASP A 8 14.55 -2.13 2.70
CA ASP A 8 13.95 -2.01 4.02
C ASP A 8 12.42 -2.15 3.98
N THR A 9 11.68 -1.08 3.78
CA THR A 9 10.22 -1.08 3.86
C THR A 9 9.59 -0.62 2.55
N LEU A 10 8.58 -1.36 2.12
CA LEU A 10 7.73 -0.99 1.01
C LEU A 10 6.38 -0.50 1.54
N PHE A 11 6.05 0.74 1.25
CA PHE A 11 4.72 1.31 1.46
C PHE A 11 3.92 1.21 0.16
N LEU A 12 2.74 0.62 0.22
CA LEU A 12 1.83 0.49 -0.91
C LEU A 12 0.54 1.26 -0.63
N ASP A 13 0.09 2.06 -1.59
CA ASP A 13 -1.33 2.40 -1.64
C ASP A 13 -2.14 1.16 -2.00
N ARG A 14 -3.44 1.15 -1.70
CA ARG A 14 -4.31 0.02 -1.97
C ARG A 14 -5.03 0.18 -3.31
N ASP A 15 -5.97 1.13 -3.39
CA ASP A 15 -6.82 1.34 -4.56
C ASP A 15 -6.00 1.93 -5.72
N GLY A 16 -6.01 1.24 -6.86
CA GLY A 16 -5.22 1.59 -8.03
C GLY A 16 -3.82 0.97 -8.06
N VAL A 17 -3.40 0.29 -6.99
CA VAL A 17 -2.09 -0.39 -6.87
C VAL A 17 -2.28 -1.89 -6.65
N ILE A 18 -2.94 -2.28 -5.57
CA ILE A 18 -3.22 -3.69 -5.22
C ILE A 18 -4.52 -4.14 -5.87
N ASN A 19 -5.57 -3.35 -5.74
CA ASN A 19 -6.88 -3.60 -6.32
C ASN A 19 -7.30 -2.51 -7.29
N LYS A 20 -8.21 -2.87 -8.19
CA LYS A 20 -8.81 -1.91 -9.12
C LYS A 20 -9.55 -0.82 -8.34
N LYS A 21 -9.27 0.41 -8.70
CA LYS A 21 -9.95 1.58 -8.15
C LYS A 21 -11.35 1.69 -8.75
N LEU A 22 -12.35 1.86 -7.91
CA LEU A 22 -13.71 2.14 -8.35
C LEU A 22 -13.87 3.65 -8.55
N GLU A 23 -14.30 4.06 -9.75
CA GLU A 23 -14.55 5.47 -10.02
C GLU A 23 -15.75 5.98 -9.20
N ALA A 24 -15.53 7.09 -8.48
CA ALA A 24 -16.51 7.75 -7.63
C ALA A 24 -17.18 6.86 -6.57
N ARG A 25 -16.59 5.70 -6.27
CA ARG A 25 -17.10 4.74 -5.28
C ARG A 25 -15.98 4.20 -4.40
N TYR A 26 -16.36 3.42 -3.39
CA TYR A 26 -15.45 2.77 -2.45
C TYR A 26 -15.67 1.25 -2.48
N VAL A 27 -14.59 0.50 -2.27
CA VAL A 27 -14.66 -0.95 -2.06
C VAL A 27 -15.17 -1.18 -0.64
N ARG A 28 -16.42 -1.63 -0.51
CA ARG A 28 -17.13 -1.78 0.77
C ARG A 28 -17.16 -3.21 1.31
N ASN A 29 -16.92 -4.17 0.43
CA ASN A 29 -16.92 -5.59 0.76
C ASN A 29 -16.03 -6.38 -0.20
N SER A 30 -15.80 -7.66 0.09
CA SER A 30 -14.93 -8.52 -0.73
C SER A 30 -15.43 -8.74 -2.16
N ASN A 31 -16.73 -8.67 -2.41
CA ASN A 31 -17.28 -8.84 -3.77
C ASN A 31 -16.93 -7.65 -4.68
N GLU A 32 -16.69 -6.49 -4.10
CA GLU A 32 -16.28 -5.28 -4.82
C GLU A 32 -14.74 -5.16 -4.95
N PHE A 33 -14.00 -6.05 -4.29
CA PHE A 33 -12.53 -6.05 -4.31
C PHE A 33 -12.01 -6.93 -5.45
N GLU A 34 -11.46 -6.31 -6.46
CA GLU A 34 -10.83 -7.00 -7.59
C GLU A 34 -9.34 -6.65 -7.64
N PHE A 35 -8.47 -7.64 -7.52
CA PHE A 35 -7.03 -7.41 -7.62
C PHE A 35 -6.64 -6.87 -9.00
N MET A 36 -5.66 -5.97 -9.01
CA MET A 36 -4.94 -5.62 -10.23
C MET A 36 -4.24 -6.87 -10.78
N GLN A 37 -4.19 -6.99 -12.09
CA GLN A 37 -3.57 -8.15 -12.74
C GLN A 37 -2.11 -8.33 -12.27
N GLY A 38 -1.80 -9.52 -11.78
CA GLY A 38 -0.47 -9.87 -11.30
C GLY A 38 -0.08 -9.29 -9.93
N ALA A 39 -0.96 -8.53 -9.24
CA ALA A 39 -0.62 -7.88 -7.98
C ALA A 39 -0.30 -8.88 -6.86
N VAL A 40 -1.06 -9.95 -6.72
CA VAL A 40 -0.81 -10.98 -5.68
C VAL A 40 0.55 -11.65 -5.90
N PHE A 41 0.86 -12.00 -7.13
CA PHE A 41 2.16 -12.59 -7.49
C PHE A 41 3.30 -11.59 -7.27
N ALA A 42 3.10 -10.30 -7.64
CA ALA A 42 4.08 -9.25 -7.39
C ALA A 42 4.39 -9.11 -5.89
N ILE A 43 3.37 -9.06 -5.03
CA ILE A 43 3.54 -8.96 -3.58
C ILE A 43 4.29 -10.18 -3.03
N SER A 44 4.04 -11.39 -3.55
CA SER A 44 4.80 -12.57 -3.15
C SER A 44 6.31 -12.44 -3.43
N LYS A 45 6.66 -11.81 -4.54
CA LYS A 45 8.07 -11.51 -4.88
C LYS A 45 8.63 -10.39 -4.03
N LEU A 46 7.88 -9.30 -3.85
CA LEU A 46 8.29 -8.15 -3.03
C LEU A 46 8.50 -8.54 -1.56
N THR A 47 7.75 -9.50 -1.05
CA THR A 47 7.94 -10.06 0.31
C THR A 47 9.35 -10.63 0.51
N LYS A 48 10.00 -11.09 -0.55
CA LYS A 48 11.38 -11.63 -0.51
C LYS A 48 12.45 -10.54 -0.62
N ILE A 49 12.10 -9.39 -1.17
CA ILE A 49 13.00 -8.27 -1.45
C ILE A 49 13.01 -7.27 -0.28
N PHE A 50 11.84 -6.95 0.25
CA PHE A 50 11.67 -5.99 1.34
C PHE A 50 11.57 -6.70 2.69
N LYS A 51 12.18 -6.13 3.72
CA LYS A 51 12.04 -6.61 5.10
C LYS A 51 10.60 -6.50 5.60
N ARG A 52 9.86 -5.50 5.08
CA ARG A 52 8.50 -5.19 5.54
C ARG A 52 7.68 -4.59 4.41
N ILE A 53 6.41 -4.98 4.33
CA ILE A 53 5.44 -4.38 3.42
C ILE A 53 4.28 -3.84 4.25
N LEU A 54 4.01 -2.54 4.10
CA LEU A 54 2.95 -1.81 4.78
C LEU A 54 2.01 -1.18 3.77
N ILE A 55 0.72 -1.13 4.09
CA ILE A 55 -0.27 -0.40 3.29
C ILE A 55 -0.57 0.94 3.95
N VAL A 56 -0.64 2.00 3.14
CA VAL A 56 -1.05 3.35 3.55
C VAL A 56 -2.14 3.83 2.60
N THR A 57 -3.38 3.83 3.04
CA THR A 57 -4.55 4.04 2.18
C THR A 57 -5.53 5.08 2.73
N ASN A 58 -5.95 6.02 1.87
CA ASN A 58 -7.04 6.94 2.18
C ASN A 58 -8.38 6.22 1.97
N GLN A 59 -9.23 6.18 3.03
CA GLN A 59 -10.52 5.49 3.03
C GLN A 59 -11.65 6.42 3.53
N GLN A 60 -11.86 7.51 2.80
CA GLN A 60 -12.83 8.54 3.14
C GLN A 60 -14.29 8.03 3.17
N GLY A 61 -14.56 6.87 2.57
CA GLY A 61 -15.88 6.23 2.62
C GLY A 61 -16.40 6.02 4.04
N ILE A 62 -15.48 5.80 5.00
CA ILE A 62 -15.83 5.69 6.43
C ILE A 62 -16.34 7.04 6.96
N GLY A 63 -15.59 8.12 6.73
CA GLY A 63 -15.98 9.46 7.15
C GLY A 63 -17.25 9.98 6.47
N LYS A 64 -17.58 9.47 5.28
CA LYS A 64 -18.84 9.74 4.57
C LYS A 64 -20.03 8.90 5.06
N GLY A 65 -19.79 7.93 5.95
CA GLY A 65 -20.84 7.02 6.42
C GLY A 65 -21.29 5.99 5.36
N ILE A 66 -20.51 5.78 4.30
CA ILE A 66 -20.82 4.83 3.21
C ILE A 66 -20.44 3.41 3.63
N MET A 67 -19.43 3.28 4.45
CA MET A 67 -18.95 2.02 5.01
C MET A 67 -18.43 2.24 6.44
N THR A 68 -18.31 1.17 7.19
CA THR A 68 -17.75 1.18 8.54
C THR A 68 -16.29 0.74 8.54
N GLU A 69 -15.61 0.96 9.66
CA GLU A 69 -14.26 0.41 9.88
C GLU A 69 -14.27 -1.12 9.88
N ASP A 70 -15.33 -1.74 10.42
CA ASP A 70 -15.50 -3.20 10.37
C ASP A 70 -15.62 -3.72 8.95
N ASP A 71 -16.35 -3.02 8.07
CA ASP A 71 -16.41 -3.35 6.65
C ASP A 71 -15.01 -3.32 6.02
N LEU A 72 -14.23 -2.28 6.32
CA LEU A 72 -12.86 -2.15 5.84
C LEU A 72 -11.97 -3.29 6.34
N ASN A 73 -12.09 -3.66 7.62
CA ASN A 73 -11.33 -4.76 8.20
C ASN A 73 -11.65 -6.10 7.54
N LEU A 74 -12.92 -6.35 7.16
CA LEU A 74 -13.32 -7.54 6.41
C LEU A 74 -12.71 -7.55 4.99
N VAL A 75 -12.70 -6.41 4.31
CA VAL A 75 -12.03 -6.26 2.99
C VAL A 75 -10.55 -6.57 3.12
N HIS A 76 -9.88 -6.03 4.12
CA HIS A 76 -8.44 -6.26 4.33
C HIS A 76 -8.13 -7.71 4.75
N SER A 77 -9.01 -8.36 5.51
CA SER A 77 -8.87 -9.78 5.84
C SER A 77 -8.96 -10.66 4.59
N PHE A 78 -9.90 -10.37 3.69
CA PHE A 78 -9.99 -11.04 2.39
C PHE A 78 -8.71 -10.81 1.56
N MET A 79 -8.28 -9.57 1.42
CA MET A 79 -7.05 -9.21 0.69
C MET A 79 -5.84 -9.98 1.24
N ASN A 80 -5.63 -9.97 2.54
CA ASN A 80 -4.50 -10.64 3.18
C ASN A 80 -4.56 -12.15 3.01
N SER A 81 -5.74 -12.75 3.07
CA SER A 81 -5.94 -14.18 2.82
C SER A 81 -5.52 -14.58 1.40
N GLU A 82 -5.94 -13.81 0.38
CA GLU A 82 -5.57 -14.08 -1.01
C GLU A 82 -4.06 -13.88 -1.26
N ILE A 83 -3.48 -12.83 -0.70
CA ILE A 83 -2.03 -12.57 -0.77
C ILE A 83 -1.24 -13.73 -0.11
N GLY A 84 -1.72 -14.22 1.04
CA GLY A 84 -1.09 -15.30 1.78
C GLY A 84 -1.06 -16.64 1.05
N LYS A 85 -2.01 -16.89 0.12
CA LYS A 85 -2.04 -18.13 -0.67
C LYS A 85 -0.79 -18.32 -1.55
N LEU A 86 -0.15 -17.24 -1.96
CA LEU A 86 1.12 -17.26 -2.71
C LEU A 86 2.33 -16.88 -1.82
N ASN A 87 2.22 -17.02 -0.51
CA ASN A 87 3.26 -16.69 0.47
C ASN A 87 3.66 -15.21 0.47
N GLY A 88 2.80 -14.33 -0.01
CA GLY A 88 2.94 -12.90 0.17
C GLY A 88 2.53 -12.50 1.60
N LYS A 89 3.05 -11.37 2.07
CA LYS A 89 2.77 -10.88 3.42
C LYS A 89 2.62 -9.36 3.42
N ILE A 90 1.56 -8.89 4.04
CA ILE A 90 1.38 -7.49 4.47
C ILE A 90 1.55 -7.45 5.98
N ASP A 91 2.51 -6.68 6.45
CA ASP A 91 2.83 -6.63 7.88
C ASP A 91 1.85 -5.77 8.67
N LYS A 92 1.39 -4.67 8.10
CA LYS A 92 0.36 -3.82 8.71
C LYS A 92 -0.35 -2.96 7.66
N VAL A 93 -1.59 -2.61 7.94
CA VAL A 93 -2.39 -1.67 7.14
C VAL A 93 -2.65 -0.42 7.97
N TYR A 94 -2.30 0.74 7.39
CA TYR A 94 -2.66 2.06 7.90
C TYR A 94 -3.70 2.67 6.98
N PHE A 95 -4.77 3.21 7.54
CA PHE A 95 -5.80 3.87 6.76
C PHE A 95 -6.20 5.21 7.38
N CYS A 96 -6.63 6.13 6.54
CA CYS A 96 -7.20 7.40 6.97
C CYS A 96 -8.70 7.43 6.64
N PRO A 97 -9.58 7.47 7.65
CA PRO A 97 -11.03 7.50 7.44
C PRO A 97 -11.58 8.90 7.21
N HIS A 98 -10.77 9.93 7.43
CA HIS A 98 -11.24 11.31 7.55
C HIS A 98 -11.67 11.93 6.21
N LEU A 99 -12.60 12.86 6.29
CA LEU A 99 -13.00 13.71 5.18
C LEU A 99 -11.90 14.72 4.86
N VAL A 100 -11.80 15.13 3.58
CA VAL A 100 -10.84 16.16 3.15
C VAL A 100 -10.95 17.43 3.97
N ARG A 101 -12.18 17.86 4.32
CA ARG A 101 -12.46 19.06 5.09
C ARG A 101 -11.91 19.03 6.51
N GLU A 102 -11.66 17.86 7.08
CA GLU A 102 -11.13 17.69 8.44
C GLU A 102 -9.65 18.04 8.55
N LYS A 103 -8.95 18.15 7.41
CA LYS A 103 -7.53 18.57 7.33
C LYS A 103 -6.64 17.80 8.31
N CYS A 104 -6.88 16.48 8.46
CA CYS A 104 -6.14 15.62 9.38
C CYS A 104 -4.67 15.44 8.93
N ALA A 105 -3.82 15.01 9.86
CA ALA A 105 -2.42 14.73 9.59
C ALA A 105 -2.19 13.42 8.82
N CYS A 106 -3.17 12.49 8.85
CA CYS A 106 -2.99 11.15 8.29
C CYS A 106 -3.37 11.04 6.81
N ARG A 107 -4.27 11.90 6.30
CA ARG A 107 -4.71 11.81 4.90
C ARG A 107 -3.60 12.25 3.95
N LYS A 108 -3.15 11.33 3.06
CA LYS A 108 -2.21 11.69 1.99
C LYS A 108 -2.77 12.87 1.16
N PRO A 109 -1.97 13.88 0.85
CA PRO A 109 -0.51 13.94 0.86
C PRO A 109 0.16 14.18 2.21
N ASN A 110 -0.58 14.30 3.32
CA ASN A 110 0.04 14.37 4.62
C ASN A 110 0.68 13.03 4.99
N PRO A 111 1.85 13.04 5.64
CA PRO A 111 2.63 11.84 5.88
C PRO A 111 2.30 11.11 7.18
N GLY A 112 1.19 11.45 7.85
CA GLY A 112 0.89 10.94 9.19
C GLY A 112 0.84 9.42 9.31
N MET A 113 0.36 8.70 8.29
CA MET A 113 0.37 7.23 8.30
C MET A 113 1.79 6.67 8.22
N ILE A 114 2.68 7.29 7.44
CA ILE A 114 4.09 6.89 7.32
C ILE A 114 4.83 7.20 8.63
N GLN A 115 4.54 8.34 9.24
CA GLN A 115 5.09 8.71 10.55
C GLN A 115 4.66 7.72 11.64
N GLN A 116 3.39 7.31 11.62
CA GLN A 116 2.89 6.29 12.56
C GLN A 116 3.60 4.95 12.35
N ALA A 117 3.85 4.57 11.10
CA ALA A 117 4.63 3.36 10.80
C ALA A 117 6.04 3.42 11.41
N LYS A 118 6.70 4.57 11.36
CA LYS A 118 8.02 4.76 11.99
C LYS A 118 7.97 4.64 13.51
N LEU A 119 6.88 5.09 14.14
CA LEU A 119 6.67 4.90 15.58
C LEU A 119 6.45 3.42 15.94
N ASP A 120 5.67 2.70 15.13
CA ASP A 120 5.38 1.27 15.34
C ASP A 120 6.59 0.38 15.03
N PHE A 121 7.41 0.79 14.05
CA PHE A 121 8.61 0.09 13.59
C PHE A 121 9.79 1.05 13.57
N PRO A 122 10.39 1.36 14.75
CA PRO A 122 11.46 2.36 14.86
C PRO A 122 12.70 2.09 14.00
N GLU A 123 12.91 0.82 13.65
CA GLU A 123 14.02 0.37 12.81
C GLU A 123 13.88 0.69 11.32
N ILE A 124 12.72 1.19 10.86
CA ILE A 124 12.53 1.57 9.45
C ILE A 124 13.61 2.57 9.02
N ASN A 125 14.31 2.24 7.94
CA ASN A 125 15.22 3.16 7.27
C ASN A 125 14.54 3.75 6.04
N PHE A 126 14.12 5.01 6.09
CA PHE A 126 13.43 5.68 4.99
C PHE A 126 14.29 5.82 3.73
N GLU A 127 15.59 6.02 3.87
CA GLU A 127 16.50 6.14 2.72
C GLU A 127 16.56 4.87 1.85
N ASN A 128 16.26 3.71 2.45
CA ASN A 128 16.22 2.42 1.76
C ASN A 128 14.80 1.86 1.68
N SER A 129 13.81 2.73 1.69
CA SER A 129 12.39 2.40 1.65
C SER A 129 11.70 3.07 0.46
N TYR A 130 10.61 2.45 0.02
CA TYR A 130 9.88 2.83 -1.18
C TYR A 130 8.41 3.08 -0.87
N LEU A 131 7.79 3.94 -1.65
CA LEU A 131 6.33 4.07 -1.70
C LEU A 131 5.85 3.95 -3.14
N VAL A 132 4.90 3.05 -3.36
CA VAL A 132 4.24 2.86 -4.65
C VAL A 132 2.79 3.33 -4.54
N GLY A 133 2.39 4.25 -5.40
CA GLY A 133 1.05 4.80 -5.44
C GLY A 133 0.60 5.20 -6.85
N ASP A 134 -0.70 5.39 -7.04
CA ASP A 134 -1.29 5.76 -8.32
C ASP A 134 -1.55 7.28 -8.45
N SER A 135 -1.53 8.01 -7.34
CA SER A 135 -1.89 9.42 -7.28
C SER A 135 -0.73 10.32 -6.91
N LEU A 136 -0.85 11.62 -7.27
CA LEU A 136 0.13 12.63 -6.84
C LEU A 136 0.20 12.76 -5.32
N SER A 137 -0.91 12.54 -4.61
CA SER A 137 -0.93 12.60 -3.15
C SER A 137 -0.10 11.49 -2.50
N ASP A 138 0.00 10.32 -3.13
CA ASP A 138 0.89 9.24 -2.68
C ASP A 138 2.36 9.64 -2.83
N ILE A 139 2.70 10.13 -4.01
CA ILE A 139 4.07 10.55 -4.33
C ILE A 139 4.53 11.67 -3.39
N GLU A 140 3.70 12.70 -3.22
CA GLU A 140 4.01 13.81 -2.32
C GLU A 140 4.18 13.36 -0.86
N ALA A 141 3.33 12.44 -0.37
CA ALA A 141 3.47 11.88 0.97
C ALA A 141 4.80 11.14 1.15
N GLY A 142 5.20 10.36 0.15
CA GLY A 142 6.48 9.64 0.15
C GLY A 142 7.68 10.57 0.09
N GLU A 143 7.65 11.58 -0.78
CA GLU A 143 8.72 12.58 -0.92
C GLU A 143 8.94 13.37 0.38
N ARG A 144 7.86 13.75 1.08
CA ARG A 144 7.95 14.42 2.38
C ARG A 144 8.68 13.60 3.45
N MET A 145 8.73 12.28 3.28
CA MET A 145 9.40 11.35 4.19
C MET A 145 10.72 10.79 3.61
N ASN A 146 11.22 11.36 2.52
CA ASN A 146 12.44 10.94 1.82
C ASN A 146 12.42 9.46 1.37
N LEU A 147 11.24 8.95 1.00
CA LEU A 147 11.09 7.64 0.40
C LEU A 147 11.42 7.71 -1.11
N VAL A 148 11.89 6.59 -1.66
CA VAL A 148 11.89 6.42 -3.12
C VAL A 148 10.45 6.22 -3.58
N THR A 149 9.95 7.08 -4.45
CA THR A 149 8.55 7.04 -4.87
C THR A 149 8.42 6.49 -6.28
N ILE A 150 7.46 5.60 -6.46
CA ILE A 150 7.13 4.96 -7.74
C ILE A 150 5.66 5.25 -8.04
N ARG A 151 5.39 5.92 -9.15
CA ARG A 151 4.04 6.14 -9.63
C ARG A 151 3.64 5.05 -10.59
N VAL A 152 2.50 4.41 -10.31
CA VAL A 152 1.91 3.37 -11.17
C VAL A 152 0.58 3.85 -11.74
N ASP A 153 0.12 3.18 -12.77
CA ASP A 153 -1.17 3.39 -13.43
C ASP A 153 -1.67 2.08 -14.05
N ASN A 154 -2.69 2.15 -14.93
CA ASN A 154 -3.25 0.97 -15.57
C ASN A 154 -2.31 0.33 -16.62
N GLU A 155 -1.32 1.05 -17.12
CA GLU A 155 -0.34 0.55 -18.10
C GLU A 155 0.97 0.15 -17.43
N TYR A 156 1.43 0.93 -16.45
CA TYR A 156 2.61 0.66 -15.64
C TYR A 156 2.18 0.24 -14.23
N THR A 157 1.86 -1.02 -14.07
CA THR A 157 1.28 -1.60 -12.86
C THR A 157 2.34 -1.99 -11.82
N LEU A 158 1.88 -2.28 -10.60
CA LEU A 158 2.73 -2.87 -9.55
C LEU A 158 3.48 -4.10 -10.08
N ALA A 159 2.83 -4.96 -10.87
CA ALA A 159 3.45 -6.16 -11.43
C ALA A 159 4.59 -5.83 -12.39
N LYS A 160 4.42 -4.82 -13.24
CA LYS A 160 5.50 -4.36 -14.14
C LYS A 160 6.69 -3.79 -13.39
N TRP A 161 6.42 -2.89 -12.45
CA TRP A 161 7.50 -2.34 -11.63
C TRP A 161 8.25 -3.44 -10.85
N THR A 162 7.52 -4.41 -10.30
CA THR A 162 8.13 -5.53 -9.59
C THR A 162 9.07 -6.33 -10.49
N SER A 163 8.67 -6.61 -11.73
CA SER A 163 9.53 -7.30 -12.70
C SER A 163 10.81 -6.53 -13.00
N GLU A 164 10.73 -5.22 -13.15
CA GLU A 164 11.90 -4.36 -13.36
C GLU A 164 12.82 -4.36 -12.14
N LEU A 165 12.25 -4.21 -10.94
CA LEU A 165 13.02 -4.23 -9.69
C LEU A 165 13.76 -5.56 -9.52
N MET A 166 13.11 -6.68 -9.79
CA MET A 166 13.74 -8.00 -9.71
C MET A 166 14.93 -8.14 -10.65
N SER A 167 14.85 -7.60 -11.87
CA SER A 167 15.97 -7.63 -12.83
C SER A 167 17.20 -6.84 -12.37
N ILE A 168 17.04 -5.94 -11.40
CA ILE A 168 18.13 -5.13 -10.83
C ILE A 168 18.74 -5.81 -9.60
N VAL A 169 17.91 -6.50 -8.77
CA VAL A 169 18.35 -7.07 -7.48
C VAL A 169 18.78 -8.54 -7.58
N GLU A 170 18.54 -9.22 -8.71
CA GLU A 170 19.08 -10.54 -9.06
C GLU A 170 20.49 -10.40 -9.66
#